data_0e3e9a573d45c1f2d069a0d3149dbf94
#
_entry.id   0e3e9a573d45c1f2d069a0d3149dbf94
#
_cell.length_a   1.000
_cell.length_b   1.000
_cell.length_c   1.000
_cell.angle_alpha   90.00
_cell.angle_beta   90.00
_cell.angle_gamma   90.00
#
_symmetry.space_group_name_H-M   'P 1'
#
loop_
_entity.id
_entity.type
_entity.pdbx_description
1 polymer ?
#
loop_
_entity_poly.entity_id
_entity_poly.type
_entity_poly.pdbx_seq_one_letter_code
_entity_poly.pdbx_strand_id
1 'polypeptide(L)'
;EAAEDFLTINMGATAIGTGICAEPGYAELCTENIARITGWKIRLTGDLVGATSDTSCLVGYASAMKRVAVKMNKICNDLRLLASGPRCGLAEFNLPARQPGSSIMPGKVNPVIPEVMNQIAYKVIGNELCVTMSGEAAQMELNAMEPVMAQCDFESAELLMNGFDTLRTLCVDGITANRERCADYVKNSIGVVTAL
;
A
#
# COMPACT_ATOMS: atom_id res chain seq x y z
N GLU A 1 -4.36 3.89 12.49
CA GLU A 1 -3.84 5.26 12.66
C GLU A 1 -4.18 6.11 11.43
N ALA A 2 -3.54 5.94 10.25
CA ALA A 2 -3.75 6.82 9.09
C ALA A 2 -5.22 6.94 8.62
N ALA A 3 -6.05 5.92 8.82
CA ALA A 3 -7.46 5.96 8.48
C ALA A 3 -8.33 6.70 9.53
N GLU A 4 -7.78 7.03 10.69
CA GLU A 4 -8.52 7.73 11.74
C GLU A 4 -8.79 9.19 11.36
N ASP A 5 -7.93 9.78 10.52
CA ASP A 5 -8.10 11.17 10.05
C ASP A 5 -9.37 11.32 9.21
N PHE A 6 -9.83 10.25 8.52
CA PHE A 6 -11.10 10.25 7.79
C PHE A 6 -12.35 10.29 8.68
N LEU A 7 -12.20 10.11 9.98
CA LEU A 7 -13.33 10.18 10.93
C LEU A 7 -13.74 11.61 11.26
N THR A 8 -12.97 12.61 10.84
CA THR A 8 -13.33 14.01 10.97
C THR A 8 -13.72 14.56 9.60
N ILE A 9 -14.96 15.01 9.46
CA ILE A 9 -15.53 15.40 8.16
C ILE A 9 -15.99 16.85 8.17
N ASN A 10 -16.08 17.44 6.97
CA ASN A 10 -16.53 18.82 6.75
C ASN A 10 -17.98 18.90 6.26
N MET A 11 -18.85 18.01 6.74
CA MET A 11 -20.26 17.95 6.34
C MET A 11 -20.93 19.32 6.49
N GLY A 12 -21.69 19.72 5.47
CA GLY A 12 -22.40 21.02 5.49
C GLY A 12 -21.55 22.25 5.20
N ALA A 13 -20.24 22.07 4.92
CA ALA A 13 -19.32 23.18 4.59
C ALA A 13 -19.75 23.99 3.37
N THR A 14 -20.50 23.39 2.45
CA THR A 14 -20.80 23.94 1.11
C THR A 14 -19.54 24.14 0.26
N ALA A 15 -19.50 25.06 -0.69
CA ALA A 15 -18.43 25.12 -1.68
C ALA A 15 -17.06 25.53 -1.11
N ILE A 16 -17.04 26.43 -0.12
CA ILE A 16 -15.81 27.03 0.41
C ILE A 16 -15.76 27.01 1.95
N GLY A 17 -16.48 26.14 2.59
CA GLY A 17 -16.42 25.93 4.03
C GLY A 17 -17.30 26.90 4.85
N THR A 18 -18.00 27.84 4.25
CA THR A 18 -18.79 28.82 5.00
C THR A 18 -20.11 28.32 5.53
N GLY A 19 -20.65 27.24 4.93
CA GLY A 19 -21.98 26.72 5.26
C GLY A 19 -23.15 27.67 4.98
N ILE A 20 -22.91 28.76 4.24
CA ILE A 20 -23.84 29.90 4.11
C ILE A 20 -25.18 29.54 3.50
N CYS A 21 -25.22 28.44 2.69
CA CYS A 21 -26.44 27.93 2.05
C CYS A 21 -26.98 26.66 2.71
N ALA A 22 -26.38 26.21 3.82
CA ALA A 22 -26.86 25.05 4.56
C ALA A 22 -27.97 25.44 5.55
N GLU A 23 -28.95 24.55 5.71
CA GLU A 23 -29.96 24.72 6.75
C GLU A 23 -29.34 24.61 8.15
N PRO A 24 -29.81 25.41 9.13
CA PRO A 24 -29.31 25.32 10.50
C PRO A 24 -29.46 23.89 11.07
N GLY A 25 -28.38 23.36 11.65
CA GLY A 25 -28.31 21.99 12.22
C GLY A 25 -28.12 20.87 11.19
N TYR A 26 -27.99 21.19 9.90
CA TYR A 26 -27.78 20.18 8.85
C TYR A 26 -26.46 19.41 9.05
N ALA A 27 -25.38 20.13 9.32
CA ALA A 27 -24.04 19.57 9.45
C ALA A 27 -23.98 18.52 10.61
N GLU A 28 -24.50 18.93 11.76
CA GLU A 28 -24.53 18.11 12.97
C GLU A 28 -25.40 16.88 12.77
N LEU A 29 -26.67 17.08 12.29
CA LEU A 29 -27.61 15.99 12.09
C LEU A 29 -27.14 14.98 11.04
N CYS A 30 -26.54 15.43 9.95
CA CYS A 30 -25.97 14.55 8.94
C CYS A 30 -24.79 13.76 9.52
N THR A 31 -23.87 14.40 10.23
CA THR A 31 -22.72 13.74 10.87
C THR A 31 -23.16 12.66 11.85
N GLU A 32 -24.14 12.95 12.72
CA GLU A 32 -24.73 11.98 13.65
C GLU A 32 -25.35 10.79 12.91
N ASN A 33 -26.09 11.03 11.84
CA ASN A 33 -26.68 9.97 11.03
C ASN A 33 -25.64 9.10 10.33
N ILE A 34 -24.58 9.69 9.77
CA ILE A 34 -23.47 8.95 9.16
C ILE A 34 -22.80 8.07 10.23
N ALA A 35 -22.48 8.63 11.40
CA ALA A 35 -21.92 7.87 12.51
C ALA A 35 -22.81 6.70 12.94
N ARG A 36 -24.12 6.91 13.02
CA ARG A 36 -25.10 5.88 13.37
C ARG A 36 -25.20 4.78 12.30
N ILE A 37 -25.19 5.13 11.03
CA ILE A 37 -25.32 4.18 9.90
C ILE A 37 -24.06 3.34 9.75
N THR A 38 -22.88 3.97 9.87
CA THR A 38 -21.58 3.30 9.68
C THR A 38 -21.10 2.56 10.92
N GLY A 39 -21.57 2.96 12.11
CA GLY A 39 -21.01 2.53 13.39
C GLY A 39 -19.63 3.12 13.71
N TRP A 40 -19.14 4.05 12.91
CA TRP A 40 -17.85 4.69 13.07
C TRP A 40 -17.97 5.95 13.93
N LYS A 41 -16.88 6.34 14.58
CA LYS A 41 -16.82 7.53 15.44
C LYS A 41 -16.63 8.81 14.61
N ILE A 42 -17.53 9.03 13.66
CA ILE A 42 -17.50 10.21 12.79
C ILE A 42 -17.74 11.49 13.61
N ARG A 43 -16.99 12.53 13.31
CA ARG A 43 -17.04 13.84 13.97
C ARG A 43 -17.09 14.95 12.93
N LEU A 44 -17.86 15.99 13.24
CA LEU A 44 -17.79 17.22 12.47
C LEU A 44 -16.50 17.98 12.86
N THR A 45 -15.83 18.54 11.84
CA THR A 45 -14.67 19.41 12.10
C THR A 45 -15.08 20.69 12.81
N GLY A 46 -14.18 21.26 13.63
CA GLY A 46 -14.38 22.59 14.22
C GLY A 46 -14.06 23.75 13.28
N ASP A 47 -13.39 23.48 12.16
CA ASP A 47 -13.05 24.44 11.11
C ASP A 47 -13.49 23.90 9.74
N LEU A 48 -14.68 24.29 9.34
CA LEU A 48 -15.25 23.89 8.06
C LEU A 48 -14.51 24.51 6.86
N VAL A 49 -13.99 25.73 7.02
CA VAL A 49 -13.27 26.45 5.95
C VAL A 49 -11.93 25.78 5.69
N GLY A 50 -11.13 25.58 6.72
CA GLY A 50 -9.85 24.87 6.61
C GLY A 50 -10.02 23.45 6.05
N ALA A 51 -10.99 22.70 6.57
CA ALA A 51 -11.23 21.31 6.17
C ALA A 51 -11.81 21.16 4.73
N THR A 52 -12.20 22.24 4.07
CA THR A 52 -12.66 22.17 2.67
C THR A 52 -11.50 22.24 1.68
N SER A 53 -10.37 22.79 2.06
CA SER A 53 -9.16 22.82 1.22
C SER A 53 -8.08 21.82 1.69
N ASP A 54 -8.09 21.43 2.95
CA ASP A 54 -7.10 20.52 3.53
C ASP A 54 -7.44 19.06 3.21
N THR A 55 -6.61 18.46 2.37
CA THR A 55 -6.69 17.05 1.97
C THR A 55 -5.60 16.18 2.62
N SER A 56 -5.04 16.64 3.75
CA SER A 56 -3.94 15.94 4.44
C SER A 56 -4.31 14.51 4.89
N CYS A 57 -5.59 14.22 5.13
CA CYS A 57 -6.05 12.86 5.43
C CYS A 57 -5.80 11.90 4.24
N LEU A 58 -6.06 12.32 3.00
CA LEU A 58 -5.77 11.54 1.79
C LEU A 58 -4.26 11.36 1.60
N VAL A 59 -3.48 12.44 1.73
CA VAL A 59 -2.01 12.40 1.64
C VAL A 59 -1.41 11.48 2.71
N GLY A 60 -1.89 11.57 3.94
CA GLY A 60 -1.45 10.72 5.06
C GLY A 60 -1.73 9.24 4.82
N TYR A 61 -2.91 8.92 4.28
CA TYR A 61 -3.32 7.56 3.95
C TYR A 61 -2.48 6.99 2.79
N ALA A 62 -2.32 7.75 1.69
CA ALA A 62 -1.44 7.38 0.58
C ALA A 62 0.00 7.11 1.04
N SER A 63 0.54 7.97 1.90
CA SER A 63 1.89 7.81 2.46
C SER A 63 2.02 6.55 3.34
N ALA A 64 0.97 6.19 4.09
CA ALA A 64 0.96 4.94 4.85
C ALA A 64 0.99 3.72 3.92
N MET A 65 0.21 3.73 2.84
CA MET A 65 0.23 2.67 1.82
C MET A 65 1.59 2.57 1.11
N LYS A 66 2.22 3.70 0.76
CA LYS A 66 3.58 3.73 0.21
C LYS A 66 4.59 3.07 1.15
N ARG A 67 4.53 3.36 2.45
CA ARG A 67 5.43 2.74 3.44
C ARG A 67 5.31 1.22 3.45
N VAL A 68 4.10 0.70 3.36
CA VAL A 68 3.83 -0.74 3.25
C VAL A 68 4.36 -1.29 1.92
N ALA A 69 4.08 -0.63 0.81
CA ALA A 69 4.56 -1.01 -0.53
C ALA A 69 6.08 -1.11 -0.60
N VAL A 70 6.81 -0.13 -0.05
CA VAL A 70 8.28 -0.14 0.01
C VAL A 70 8.82 -1.34 0.78
N LYS A 71 8.21 -1.66 1.93
CA LYS A 71 8.59 -2.85 2.70
C LYS A 71 8.36 -4.15 1.93
N MET A 72 7.20 -4.27 1.31
CA MET A 72 6.86 -5.47 0.52
C MET A 72 7.75 -5.61 -0.71
N ASN A 73 8.08 -4.50 -1.37
CA ASN A 73 9.03 -4.49 -2.47
C ASN A 73 10.39 -5.05 -2.06
N LYS A 74 10.91 -4.62 -0.91
CA LYS A 74 12.17 -5.14 -0.35
C LYS A 74 12.10 -6.63 -0.06
N ILE A 75 11.04 -7.10 0.59
CA ILE A 75 10.85 -8.52 0.91
C ILE A 75 10.79 -9.36 -0.37
N CYS A 76 10.05 -8.91 -1.38
CA CYS A 76 9.93 -9.62 -2.64
C CYS A 76 11.26 -9.64 -3.43
N ASN A 77 12.05 -8.58 -3.36
CA ASN A 77 13.40 -8.58 -3.94
C ASN A 77 14.30 -9.61 -3.27
N ASP A 78 14.24 -9.75 -1.94
CA ASP A 78 14.99 -10.78 -1.22
C ASP A 78 14.53 -12.19 -1.61
N LEU A 79 13.22 -12.44 -1.65
CA LEU A 79 12.69 -13.74 -2.07
C LEU A 79 13.16 -14.12 -3.46
N ARG A 80 13.16 -13.17 -4.40
CA ARG A 80 13.66 -13.38 -5.77
C ARG A 80 15.15 -13.71 -5.78
N LEU A 81 15.95 -12.99 -5.00
CA LEU A 81 17.40 -13.19 -4.90
C LEU A 81 17.72 -14.53 -4.25
N LEU A 82 17.13 -14.82 -3.10
CA LEU A 82 17.37 -16.07 -2.34
C LEU A 82 16.88 -17.33 -3.07
N ALA A 83 15.86 -17.18 -3.95
CA ALA A 83 15.38 -18.26 -4.80
C ALA A 83 16.11 -18.38 -6.15
N SER A 84 17.09 -17.52 -6.42
CA SER A 84 17.82 -17.53 -7.69
C SER A 84 18.63 -18.81 -7.86
N GLY A 85 18.68 -19.32 -9.08
CA GLY A 85 19.44 -20.54 -9.36
C GLY A 85 18.84 -21.31 -10.54
N PRO A 86 18.96 -22.65 -10.58
CA PRO A 86 19.37 -23.56 -9.50
C PRO A 86 20.88 -23.70 -9.26
N ARG A 87 21.72 -23.42 -10.26
CA ARG A 87 23.18 -23.68 -10.14
C ARG A 87 24.01 -22.43 -9.94
N CYS A 88 23.68 -21.36 -10.64
CA CYS A 88 24.45 -20.12 -10.66
C CYS A 88 23.86 -19.02 -9.75
N GLY A 89 22.88 -19.35 -8.92
CA GLY A 89 22.27 -18.44 -7.95
C GLY A 89 22.44 -18.91 -6.52
N LEU A 90 21.80 -18.21 -5.59
CA LEU A 90 21.88 -18.54 -4.16
C LEU A 90 21.17 -19.86 -3.84
N ALA A 91 19.99 -20.08 -4.41
CA ALA A 91 19.19 -21.29 -4.24
C ALA A 91 18.97 -21.69 -2.78
N GLU A 92 18.77 -20.70 -1.89
CA GLU A 92 18.50 -20.93 -0.47
C GLU A 92 17.02 -21.28 -0.22
N PHE A 93 16.10 -20.69 -1.02
CA PHE A 93 14.68 -20.95 -0.97
C PHE A 93 14.17 -21.56 -2.27
N ASN A 94 13.13 -22.38 -2.15
CA ASN A 94 12.31 -22.80 -3.28
C ASN A 94 10.96 -22.08 -3.19
N LEU A 95 10.61 -21.35 -4.24
CA LEU A 95 9.29 -20.73 -4.39
C LEU A 95 8.39 -21.67 -5.21
N PRO A 96 7.07 -21.71 -4.94
CA PRO A 96 6.14 -22.49 -5.75
C PRO A 96 6.19 -22.09 -7.22
N ALA A 97 6.33 -23.07 -8.11
CA ALA A 97 6.26 -22.85 -9.56
C ALA A 97 4.83 -22.50 -9.97
N ARG A 98 4.63 -21.37 -10.64
CA ARG A 98 3.30 -20.89 -11.06
C ARG A 98 3.12 -20.80 -12.55
N GLN A 99 4.20 -20.57 -13.30
CA GLN A 99 4.18 -20.59 -14.75
C GLN A 99 5.54 -20.99 -15.31
N PRO A 100 5.58 -21.55 -16.55
CA PRO A 100 6.83 -21.73 -17.26
C PRO A 100 7.56 -20.40 -17.48
N GLY A 101 8.87 -20.38 -17.25
CA GLY A 101 9.67 -19.16 -17.40
C GLY A 101 10.13 -18.88 -18.82
N SER A 102 10.03 -19.89 -19.73
CA SER A 102 10.47 -19.76 -21.12
C SER A 102 10.00 -20.96 -21.94
N SER A 103 9.72 -20.74 -23.23
CA SER A 103 9.47 -21.81 -24.21
C SER A 103 10.76 -22.42 -24.76
N ILE A 104 11.90 -21.74 -24.62
CA ILE A 104 13.20 -22.15 -25.16
C ILE A 104 14.06 -22.89 -24.12
N MET A 105 13.90 -22.56 -22.84
CA MET A 105 14.67 -23.13 -21.73
C MET A 105 13.80 -24.08 -20.89
N PRO A 106 13.86 -25.41 -21.16
CA PRO A 106 13.08 -26.38 -20.41
C PRO A 106 13.39 -26.31 -18.90
N GLY A 107 12.35 -26.34 -18.08
CA GLY A 107 12.48 -26.30 -16.62
C GLY A 107 12.76 -24.92 -16.01
N LYS A 108 12.86 -23.86 -16.81
CA LYS A 108 12.95 -22.51 -16.28
C LYS A 108 11.65 -22.10 -15.59
N VAL A 109 11.74 -21.64 -14.36
CA VAL A 109 10.64 -21.08 -13.58
C VAL A 109 11.04 -19.69 -13.10
N ASN A 110 10.20 -18.67 -13.37
CA ASN A 110 10.42 -17.33 -12.85
C ASN A 110 9.64 -17.12 -11.54
N PRO A 111 10.14 -16.29 -10.62
CA PRO A 111 9.47 -15.96 -9.37
C PRO A 111 8.36 -14.92 -9.59
N VAL A 112 7.37 -15.24 -10.44
CA VAL A 112 6.36 -14.30 -10.97
C VAL A 112 5.47 -13.68 -9.89
N ILE A 113 5.22 -14.38 -8.79
CA ILE A 113 4.39 -13.86 -7.71
C ILE A 113 5.10 -12.73 -6.95
N PRO A 114 6.35 -12.86 -6.49
CA PRO A 114 7.12 -11.72 -6.00
C PRO A 114 7.27 -10.59 -7.05
N GLU A 115 7.40 -10.92 -8.34
CA GLU A 115 7.51 -9.92 -9.41
C GLU A 115 6.23 -9.08 -9.56
N VAL A 116 5.04 -9.68 -9.50
CA VAL A 116 3.80 -8.93 -9.54
C VAL A 116 3.64 -8.03 -8.32
N MET A 117 4.06 -8.50 -7.14
CA MET A 117 4.03 -7.66 -5.94
C MET A 117 4.99 -6.47 -6.03
N ASN A 118 6.16 -6.64 -6.66
CA ASN A 118 7.06 -5.51 -6.97
C ASN A 118 6.37 -4.47 -7.87
N GLN A 119 5.65 -4.91 -8.92
CA GLN A 119 4.93 -4.02 -9.84
C GLN A 119 3.78 -3.28 -9.13
N ILE A 120 3.04 -3.97 -8.27
CA ILE A 120 2.03 -3.36 -7.41
C ILE A 120 2.67 -2.26 -6.53
N ALA A 121 3.81 -2.57 -5.90
CA ALA A 121 4.51 -1.60 -5.07
C ALA A 121 4.93 -0.34 -5.86
N TYR A 122 5.41 -0.49 -7.08
CA TYR A 122 5.76 0.65 -7.94
C TYR A 122 4.54 1.49 -8.30
N LYS A 123 3.41 0.85 -8.60
CA LYS A 123 2.16 1.55 -8.91
C LYS A 123 1.65 2.34 -7.71
N VAL A 124 1.66 1.75 -6.52
CA VAL A 124 1.25 2.42 -5.26
C VAL A 124 2.15 3.63 -4.95
N ILE A 125 3.46 3.50 -5.16
CA ILE A 125 4.40 4.63 -4.99
C ILE A 125 4.10 5.75 -5.98
N GLY A 126 3.79 5.42 -7.24
CA GLY A 126 3.40 6.41 -8.25
C GLY A 126 2.07 7.10 -7.92
N ASN A 127 1.10 6.36 -7.42
CA ASN A 127 -0.19 6.90 -6.98
C ASN A 127 -0.02 7.87 -5.80
N GLU A 128 0.83 7.52 -4.81
CA GLU A 128 1.10 8.42 -3.68
C GLU A 128 1.74 9.74 -4.12
N LEU A 129 2.64 9.72 -5.09
CA LEU A 129 3.19 10.95 -5.65
C LEU A 129 2.09 11.81 -6.30
N CYS A 130 1.17 11.19 -7.03
CA CYS A 130 0.01 11.87 -7.61
C CYS A 130 -0.85 12.51 -6.52
N VAL A 131 -1.15 11.79 -5.44
CA VAL A 131 -1.91 12.31 -4.28
C VAL A 131 -1.18 13.48 -3.65
N THR A 132 0.12 13.38 -3.41
CA THR A 132 0.94 14.46 -2.84
C THR A 132 0.88 15.73 -3.70
N MET A 133 1.10 15.61 -5.01
CA MET A 133 1.04 16.75 -5.93
C MET A 133 -0.37 17.36 -6.02
N SER A 134 -1.39 16.53 -5.93
CA SER A 134 -2.79 16.98 -5.93
C SER A 134 -3.15 17.70 -4.63
N GLY A 135 -2.58 17.29 -3.50
CA GLY A 135 -2.75 17.94 -2.20
C GLY A 135 -2.21 19.38 -2.21
N GLU A 136 -1.02 19.60 -2.81
CA GLU A 136 -0.43 20.95 -2.90
C GLU A 136 -1.15 21.87 -3.90
N ALA A 137 -1.97 21.32 -4.80
CA ALA A 137 -2.64 22.08 -5.86
C ALA A 137 -3.91 22.82 -5.39
N ALA A 138 -4.26 22.74 -4.11
CA ALA A 138 -5.37 23.51 -3.55
C ALA A 138 -5.18 25.01 -3.75
N GLN A 139 -6.29 25.71 -3.99
CA GLN A 139 -6.31 27.16 -4.13
C GLN A 139 -7.36 27.75 -3.19
N MET A 140 -6.91 28.64 -2.31
CA MET A 140 -7.77 29.26 -1.31
C MET A 140 -8.49 28.18 -0.47
N GLU A 141 -9.80 28.23 -0.39
CA GLU A 141 -10.62 27.36 0.46
C GLU A 141 -11.11 26.08 -0.23
N LEU A 142 -10.52 25.69 -1.39
CA LEU A 142 -10.97 24.53 -2.15
C LEU A 142 -9.81 23.74 -2.78
N ASN A 143 -9.85 22.43 -2.65
CA ASN A 143 -9.03 21.53 -3.47
C ASN A 143 -9.89 20.83 -4.53
N ALA A 144 -9.75 21.24 -5.79
CA ALA A 144 -10.49 20.66 -6.90
C ALA A 144 -9.93 19.31 -7.38
N MET A 145 -8.79 18.85 -6.80
CA MET A 145 -8.10 17.63 -7.23
C MET A 145 -8.48 16.37 -6.40
N GLU A 146 -9.39 16.49 -5.45
CA GLU A 146 -9.85 15.36 -4.63
C GLU A 146 -10.28 14.12 -5.45
N PRO A 147 -10.96 14.24 -6.62
CA PRO A 147 -11.37 13.04 -7.37
C PRO A 147 -10.20 12.15 -7.80
N VAL A 148 -9.08 12.72 -8.24
CA VAL A 148 -7.89 11.92 -8.61
C VAL A 148 -7.17 11.38 -7.37
N MET A 149 -7.19 12.10 -6.25
CA MET A 149 -6.63 11.61 -4.99
C MET A 149 -7.39 10.38 -4.50
N ALA A 150 -8.73 10.47 -4.45
CA ALA A 150 -9.58 9.34 -4.08
C ALA A 150 -9.40 8.14 -5.01
N GLN A 151 -9.31 8.36 -6.32
CA GLN A 151 -9.04 7.30 -7.30
C GLN A 151 -7.71 6.60 -7.01
N CYS A 152 -6.64 7.36 -6.77
CA CYS A 152 -5.33 6.80 -6.46
C CYS A 152 -5.31 6.01 -5.14
N ASP A 153 -6.00 6.50 -4.12
CA ASP A 153 -6.08 5.83 -2.83
C ASP A 153 -6.89 4.53 -2.90
N PHE A 154 -8.04 4.53 -3.56
CA PHE A 154 -8.85 3.33 -3.74
C PHE A 154 -8.11 2.28 -4.59
N GLU A 155 -7.51 2.68 -5.71
CA GLU A 155 -6.72 1.78 -6.56
C GLU A 155 -5.55 1.18 -5.77
N SER A 156 -4.85 1.98 -4.99
CA SER A 156 -3.71 1.51 -4.18
C SER A 156 -4.14 0.52 -3.10
N ALA A 157 -5.25 0.79 -2.42
CA ALA A 157 -5.80 -0.12 -1.41
C ALA A 157 -6.22 -1.46 -2.03
N GLU A 158 -6.94 -1.43 -3.14
CA GLU A 158 -7.37 -2.64 -3.85
C GLU A 158 -6.19 -3.47 -4.36
N LEU A 159 -5.20 -2.83 -4.98
CA LEU A 159 -3.99 -3.48 -5.45
C LEU A 159 -3.19 -4.13 -4.31
N LEU A 160 -3.05 -3.46 -3.17
CA LEU A 160 -2.37 -4.03 -2.01
C LEU A 160 -3.13 -5.20 -1.42
N MET A 161 -4.45 -5.10 -1.24
CA MET A 161 -5.28 -6.19 -0.71
C MET A 161 -5.17 -7.44 -1.57
N ASN A 162 -5.38 -7.32 -2.88
CA ASN A 162 -5.29 -8.42 -3.83
C ASN A 162 -3.86 -8.96 -3.95
N GLY A 163 -2.86 -8.07 -3.93
CA GLY A 163 -1.45 -8.42 -3.96
C GLY A 163 -1.01 -9.23 -2.75
N PHE A 164 -1.45 -8.86 -1.55
CA PHE A 164 -1.14 -9.61 -0.33
C PHE A 164 -1.76 -11.00 -0.32
N ASP A 165 -3.03 -11.13 -0.72
CA ASP A 165 -3.66 -12.45 -0.80
C ASP A 165 -2.99 -13.34 -1.83
N THR A 166 -2.67 -12.78 -3.00
CA THR A 166 -1.91 -13.46 -4.06
C THR A 166 -0.52 -13.89 -3.57
N LEU A 167 0.23 -12.98 -2.93
CA LEU A 167 1.56 -13.29 -2.42
C LEU A 167 1.51 -14.38 -1.34
N ARG A 168 0.55 -14.31 -0.42
CA ARG A 168 0.36 -15.30 0.63
C ARG A 168 0.04 -16.67 0.04
N THR A 169 -1.05 -16.77 -0.71
CA THR A 169 -1.61 -18.05 -1.16
C THR A 169 -0.79 -18.72 -2.25
N LEU A 170 -0.18 -17.95 -3.15
CA LEU A 170 0.51 -18.49 -4.31
C LEU A 170 2.04 -18.54 -4.15
N CYS A 171 2.58 -17.92 -3.09
CA CYS A 171 4.02 -17.92 -2.84
C CYS A 171 4.35 -18.33 -1.40
N VAL A 172 4.00 -17.51 -0.39
CA VAL A 172 4.48 -17.66 0.99
C VAL A 172 4.11 -19.01 1.59
N ASP A 173 2.85 -19.44 1.45
CA ASP A 173 2.34 -20.70 2.00
C ASP A 173 3.05 -21.95 1.45
N GLY A 174 3.80 -21.82 0.36
CA GLY A 174 4.51 -22.93 -0.28
C GLY A 174 6.03 -22.80 -0.32
N ILE A 175 6.62 -21.81 0.37
CA ILE A 175 8.08 -21.64 0.44
C ILE A 175 8.70 -22.80 1.20
N THR A 176 9.80 -23.35 0.66
CA THR A 176 10.65 -24.32 1.35
C THR A 176 12.09 -23.88 1.33
N ALA A 177 12.87 -24.29 2.34
CA ALA A 177 14.31 -23.97 2.43
C ALA A 177 15.17 -25.12 1.92
N ASN A 178 16.23 -24.82 1.17
CA ASN A 178 17.28 -25.75 0.80
C ASN A 178 18.29 -25.89 1.94
N ARG A 179 17.98 -26.72 2.93
CA ARG A 179 18.75 -26.82 4.19
C ARG A 179 20.21 -27.17 3.98
N GLU A 180 20.52 -28.07 3.06
CA GLU A 180 21.90 -28.47 2.75
C GLU A 180 22.69 -27.27 2.18
N ARG A 181 22.08 -26.53 1.25
CA ARG A 181 22.70 -25.34 0.65
C ARG A 181 22.96 -24.25 1.70
N CYS A 182 21.98 -23.99 2.56
CA CYS A 182 22.14 -23.03 3.66
C CYS A 182 23.23 -23.47 4.64
N ALA A 183 23.29 -24.76 4.99
CA ALA A 183 24.32 -25.29 5.87
C ALA A 183 25.74 -25.19 5.27
N ASP A 184 25.84 -25.42 3.94
CA ASP A 184 27.12 -25.27 3.23
C ASP A 184 27.59 -23.81 3.22
N TYR A 185 26.69 -22.86 2.96
CA TYR A 185 27.02 -21.43 3.04
C TYR A 185 27.47 -21.00 4.44
N VAL A 186 26.82 -21.49 5.48
CA VAL A 186 27.25 -21.19 6.87
C VAL A 186 28.66 -21.75 7.14
N LYS A 187 28.94 -23.01 6.79
CA LYS A 187 30.23 -23.63 7.00
C LYS A 187 31.38 -22.91 6.28
N ASN A 188 31.10 -22.37 5.08
CA ASN A 188 32.11 -21.70 4.27
C ASN A 188 32.10 -20.17 4.45
N SER A 189 31.29 -19.64 5.37
CA SER A 189 31.24 -18.22 5.67
C SER A 189 32.33 -17.82 6.65
N ILE A 190 33.01 -16.69 6.40
CA ILE A 190 33.93 -16.10 7.37
C ILE A 190 33.22 -15.63 8.66
N GLY A 191 31.89 -15.47 8.61
CA GLY A 191 31.06 -15.12 9.77
C GLY A 191 31.17 -16.16 10.92
N VAL A 192 31.56 -17.40 10.63
CA VAL A 192 31.83 -18.43 11.66
C VAL A 192 32.93 -18.00 12.59
N VAL A 193 33.91 -17.20 12.15
CA VAL A 193 35.03 -16.71 12.97
C VAL A 193 34.56 -15.74 14.06
N THR A 194 33.44 -15.08 13.90
CA THR A 194 32.89 -14.16 14.91
C THR A 194 32.19 -14.87 16.07
N ALA A 195 31.95 -16.17 15.94
CA ALA A 195 31.34 -17.02 16.98
C ALA A 195 32.40 -17.79 17.84
N LEU A 196 33.68 -17.61 17.53
CA LEU A 196 34.82 -18.14 18.28
C LEU A 196 35.37 -17.04 19.19
#